data_764748e95b5313860a7055c63a859d27
#
_entry.id   764748e95b5313860a7055c63a859d27
#
_cell.length_a   1.000
_cell.length_b   1.000
_cell.length_c   1.000
_cell.angle_alpha   90.00
_cell.angle_beta   90.00
_cell.angle_gamma   90.00
#
_symmetry.space_group_name_H-M   'P 1'
#
loop_
_entity.id
_entity.type
_entity.pdbx_description
1 polymer ?
#
loop_
_entity_poly.entity_id
_entity_poly.type
_entity_poly.pdbx_seq_one_letter_code
_entity_poly.pdbx_strand_id
1 'polypeptide(L)'
;MATTNYSGLSQRTNAFAAAEMLAHAEPILCLSKFGMTKPMPKNKANVIKFRRPVPLAVATTPLTEGAAPTSQAISYEDVTVTLSQYGNVVEITDVVNDLAEDPVLKDAAMLCGEQAGETIETLMWGVLQGGTNVFYNNGAARNAVNTAITLDRQRAITRAIKAERGKKITTMISSSVKYGTEAVAPAYIAFAHTDLEADIRDLAGFTPTEKYGSMKA
;
A
#
# COMPACT_ATOMS: atom_id res chain seq x y z
N MET A 1 -28.20 -40.05 29.37
CA MET A 1 -28.50 -38.84 28.57
C MET A 1 -27.24 -38.45 27.85
N ALA A 2 -27.28 -38.32 26.53
CA ALA A 2 -26.13 -37.85 25.77
C ALA A 2 -26.07 -36.31 25.91
N THR A 3 -25.05 -35.82 26.56
CA THR A 3 -24.79 -34.38 26.65
C THR A 3 -24.01 -33.93 25.41
N THR A 4 -24.56 -32.96 24.70
CA THR A 4 -23.86 -32.34 23.57
C THR A 4 -22.82 -31.37 24.14
N ASN A 5 -21.54 -31.70 24.01
CA ASN A 5 -20.44 -30.89 24.46
C ASN A 5 -19.99 -29.95 23.31
N TYR A 6 -19.51 -28.78 23.67
CA TYR A 6 -18.99 -27.78 22.71
C TYR A 6 -17.87 -28.32 21.79
N SER A 7 -17.10 -29.30 22.27
CA SER A 7 -16.06 -29.98 21.47
C SER A 7 -16.60 -30.85 20.33
N GLY A 8 -17.89 -31.20 20.38
CA GLY A 8 -18.55 -31.99 19.33
C GLY A 8 -19.24 -31.15 18.25
N LEU A 9 -19.28 -29.82 18.40
CA LEU A 9 -19.84 -28.89 17.43
C LEU A 9 -18.78 -28.43 16.46
N SER A 10 -19.14 -28.30 15.18
CA SER A 10 -18.23 -27.73 14.19
C SER A 10 -17.82 -26.30 14.59
N GLN A 11 -16.56 -25.94 14.37
CA GLN A 11 -15.99 -24.62 14.77
C GLN A 11 -16.49 -23.46 13.88
N ARG A 12 -17.80 -23.28 13.80
CA ARG A 12 -18.41 -22.16 13.04
C ARG A 12 -18.11 -20.81 13.68
N THR A 13 -17.94 -20.77 15.01
CA THR A 13 -17.63 -19.54 15.75
C THR A 13 -16.28 -18.96 15.32
N ASN A 14 -15.26 -19.80 15.13
CA ASN A 14 -13.95 -19.36 14.67
C ASN A 14 -14.02 -18.80 13.23
N ALA A 15 -14.80 -19.44 12.36
CA ALA A 15 -14.98 -18.94 10.98
C ALA A 15 -15.76 -17.62 10.95
N PHE A 16 -16.75 -17.45 11.83
CA PHE A 16 -17.50 -16.19 11.97
C PHE A 16 -16.59 -15.08 12.48
N ALA A 17 -15.84 -15.31 13.56
CA ALA A 17 -14.92 -14.32 14.11
C ALA A 17 -13.85 -13.91 13.08
N ALA A 18 -13.29 -14.86 12.33
CA ALA A 18 -12.32 -14.58 11.29
C ALA A 18 -12.89 -13.76 10.13
N ALA A 19 -14.13 -14.02 9.72
CA ALA A 19 -14.80 -13.26 8.67
C ALA A 19 -15.10 -11.82 9.11
N GLU A 20 -15.57 -11.63 10.34
CA GLU A 20 -15.83 -10.32 10.91
C GLU A 20 -14.55 -9.50 11.06
N MET A 21 -13.47 -10.10 11.58
CA MET A 21 -12.15 -9.47 11.66
C MET A 21 -11.67 -9.00 10.28
N LEU A 22 -11.81 -9.82 9.25
CA LEU A 22 -11.34 -9.49 7.91
C LEU A 22 -12.15 -8.37 7.29
N ALA A 23 -13.47 -8.34 7.51
CA ALA A 23 -14.36 -7.30 7.02
C ALA A 23 -14.02 -5.91 7.60
N HIS A 24 -13.56 -5.87 8.87
CA HIS A 24 -13.16 -4.63 9.52
C HIS A 24 -11.71 -4.22 9.24
N ALA A 25 -10.80 -5.17 8.99
CA ALA A 25 -9.42 -4.88 8.63
C ALA A 25 -9.25 -4.36 7.20
N GLU A 26 -10.01 -4.89 6.24
CA GLU A 26 -9.86 -4.59 4.81
C GLU A 26 -10.03 -3.09 4.43
N PRO A 27 -11.01 -2.35 4.98
CA PRO A 27 -11.17 -0.92 4.69
C PRO A 27 -9.99 -0.06 5.13
N ILE A 28 -9.28 -0.44 6.18
CA ILE A 28 -8.15 0.29 6.75
C ILE A 28 -6.91 0.17 5.86
N LEU A 29 -6.73 -0.98 5.20
CA LEU A 29 -5.58 -1.26 4.35
C LEU A 29 -5.61 -0.41 3.07
N CYS A 30 -4.73 0.57 2.97
CA CYS A 30 -4.57 1.48 1.85
C CYS A 30 -3.23 1.30 1.13
N LEU A 31 -2.12 1.36 1.86
CA LEU A 31 -0.76 1.35 1.31
C LEU A 31 -0.41 0.02 0.62
N SER A 32 -0.95 -1.09 1.14
CA SER A 32 -0.67 -2.43 0.61
C SER A 32 -1.25 -2.67 -0.79
N LYS A 33 -2.29 -1.94 -1.19
CA LYS A 33 -3.02 -2.16 -2.46
C LYS A 33 -2.19 -1.86 -3.71
N PHE A 34 -1.18 -1.02 -3.62
CA PHE A 34 -0.41 -0.52 -4.76
C PHE A 34 1.06 -0.98 -4.77
N GLY A 35 1.45 -1.78 -3.78
CA GLY A 35 2.79 -2.36 -3.71
C GLY A 35 2.96 -3.58 -4.63
N MET A 36 4.22 -3.93 -4.90
CA MET A 36 4.54 -5.20 -5.55
C MET A 36 4.37 -6.33 -4.54
N THR A 37 3.46 -7.26 -4.81
CA THR A 37 3.21 -8.43 -3.97
C THR A 37 3.86 -9.67 -4.55
N LYS A 38 4.44 -10.50 -3.69
CA LYS A 38 5.01 -11.79 -4.06
C LYS A 38 4.55 -12.84 -3.06
N PRO A 39 3.85 -13.91 -3.50
CA PRO A 39 3.41 -14.96 -2.60
C PRO A 39 4.62 -15.71 -2.03
N MET A 40 4.58 -15.97 -0.74
CA MET A 40 5.61 -16.77 -0.07
C MET A 40 5.22 -18.25 -0.09
N PRO A 41 6.08 -19.13 -0.61
CA PRO A 41 5.81 -20.56 -0.56
C PRO A 41 5.91 -21.07 0.88
N LYS A 42 4.93 -21.90 1.27
CA LYS A 42 4.90 -22.54 2.61
C LYS A 42 6.17 -23.37 2.83
N ASN A 43 6.68 -23.38 4.06
CA ASN A 43 7.77 -24.25 4.54
C ASN A 43 9.12 -24.08 3.83
N LYS A 44 9.42 -22.90 3.25
CA LYS A 44 10.72 -22.70 2.57
C LYS A 44 11.65 -21.74 3.27
N ALA A 45 11.20 -20.55 3.61
CA ALA A 45 12.02 -19.53 4.28
C ALA A 45 11.15 -18.39 4.79
N ASN A 46 11.66 -17.58 5.70
CA ASN A 46 11.06 -16.31 6.15
C ASN A 46 11.62 -15.09 5.41
N VAL A 47 12.46 -15.31 4.40
CA VAL A 47 13.14 -14.26 3.63
C VAL A 47 12.74 -14.36 2.17
N ILE A 48 12.30 -13.24 1.60
CA ILE A 48 11.99 -13.10 0.18
C ILE A 48 12.97 -12.11 -0.45
N LYS A 49 13.47 -12.44 -1.64
CA LYS A 49 14.28 -11.55 -2.45
C LYS A 49 13.47 -11.05 -3.66
N PHE A 50 13.43 -9.75 -3.81
CA PHE A 50 12.97 -9.08 -5.03
C PHE A 50 14.20 -8.70 -5.82
N ARG A 51 14.22 -9.06 -7.09
CA ARG A 51 15.35 -8.82 -7.99
C ARG A 51 14.93 -7.93 -9.14
N ARG A 52 15.70 -6.89 -9.40
CA ARG A 52 15.53 -6.05 -10.58
C ARG A 52 16.80 -6.01 -11.42
N PRO A 53 16.71 -6.05 -12.74
CA PRO A 53 17.86 -5.80 -13.60
C PRO A 53 18.28 -4.32 -13.52
N VAL A 54 19.58 -4.08 -13.46
CA VAL A 54 20.12 -2.71 -13.56
C VAL A 54 20.15 -2.32 -15.04
N PRO A 55 19.64 -1.13 -15.41
CA PRO A 55 19.68 -0.68 -16.79
C PRO A 55 21.12 -0.59 -17.33
N LEU A 56 21.32 -1.05 -18.55
CA LEU A 56 22.60 -0.92 -19.21
C LEU A 56 22.90 0.55 -19.54
N ALA A 57 24.19 0.91 -19.54
CA ALA A 57 24.63 2.22 -19.98
C ALA A 57 24.33 2.42 -21.48
N VAL A 58 24.06 3.66 -21.87
CA VAL A 58 23.78 4.00 -23.26
C VAL A 58 25.06 3.81 -24.07
N ALA A 59 25.00 3.07 -25.18
CA ALA A 59 26.10 2.89 -26.10
C ALA A 59 26.23 4.13 -27.02
N THR A 60 27.12 5.04 -26.66
CA THR A 60 27.34 6.30 -27.40
C THR A 60 28.55 6.25 -28.33
N THR A 61 29.37 5.20 -28.26
CA THR A 61 30.57 5.07 -29.05
C THR A 61 30.25 4.45 -30.41
N PRO A 62 30.56 5.09 -31.53
CA PRO A 62 30.40 4.49 -32.85
C PRO A 62 31.24 3.22 -32.99
N LEU A 63 30.71 2.27 -33.73
CA LEU A 63 31.44 1.03 -34.01
C LEU A 63 32.55 1.31 -35.07
N THR A 64 33.69 0.73 -34.84
CA THR A 64 34.81 0.75 -35.81
C THR A 64 34.76 -0.52 -36.65
N GLU A 65 34.87 -0.38 -37.96
CA GLU A 65 34.92 -1.53 -38.86
C GLU A 65 36.08 -2.48 -38.52
N GLY A 66 35.76 -3.77 -38.40
CA GLY A 66 36.75 -4.80 -38.03
C GLY A 66 37.08 -4.92 -36.54
N ALA A 67 36.47 -4.08 -35.66
CA ALA A 67 36.68 -4.18 -34.22
C ALA A 67 35.37 -4.57 -33.49
N ALA A 68 35.43 -5.58 -32.63
CA ALA A 68 34.30 -5.95 -31.81
C ALA A 68 34.05 -4.90 -30.69
N PRO A 69 32.79 -4.48 -30.42
CA PRO A 69 32.49 -3.56 -29.33
C PRO A 69 32.79 -4.20 -27.97
N THR A 70 33.07 -3.37 -26.98
CA THR A 70 33.27 -3.82 -25.60
C THR A 70 31.97 -4.41 -25.05
N SER A 71 32.04 -5.62 -24.53
CA SER A 71 30.89 -6.29 -23.92
C SER A 71 30.47 -5.63 -22.61
N GLN A 72 29.16 -5.48 -22.39
CA GLN A 72 28.60 -5.05 -21.11
C GLN A 72 27.98 -6.24 -20.38
N ALA A 73 28.29 -6.38 -19.10
CA ALA A 73 27.70 -7.42 -18.25
C ALA A 73 26.32 -6.96 -17.74
N ILE A 74 25.36 -7.87 -17.70
CA ILE A 74 24.07 -7.65 -17.04
C ILE A 74 24.27 -7.81 -15.53
N SER A 75 23.83 -6.82 -14.76
CA SER A 75 23.83 -6.84 -13.30
C SER A 75 22.42 -6.78 -12.73
N TYR A 76 22.26 -7.34 -11.55
CA TYR A 76 20.98 -7.38 -10.83
C TYR A 76 21.17 -6.79 -9.45
N GLU A 77 20.13 -6.07 -9.01
CA GLU A 77 20.02 -5.57 -7.64
C GLU A 77 18.97 -6.36 -6.90
N ASP A 78 19.34 -6.89 -5.73
CA ASP A 78 18.47 -7.69 -4.89
C ASP A 78 18.02 -6.88 -3.68
N VAL A 79 16.71 -6.77 -3.50
CA VAL A 79 16.09 -6.25 -2.27
C VAL A 79 15.58 -7.42 -1.45
N THR A 80 16.15 -7.60 -0.27
CA THR A 80 15.81 -8.69 0.64
C THR A 80 14.81 -8.20 1.69
N VAL A 81 13.71 -8.91 1.85
CA VAL A 81 12.68 -8.64 2.86
C VAL A 81 12.56 -9.84 3.78
N THR A 82 12.69 -9.62 5.09
CA THR A 82 12.45 -10.64 6.11
C THR A 82 11.06 -10.43 6.70
N LEU A 83 10.28 -11.50 6.74
CA LEU A 83 8.94 -11.47 7.32
C LEU A 83 9.03 -11.64 8.84
N SER A 84 8.32 -10.80 9.56
CA SER A 84 8.10 -10.88 11.01
C SER A 84 6.62 -11.12 11.29
N GLN A 85 6.35 -11.86 12.34
CA GLN A 85 4.99 -12.12 12.78
C GLN A 85 4.61 -11.14 13.89
N TYR A 86 3.45 -10.53 13.76
CA TYR A 86 2.85 -9.64 14.75
C TYR A 86 1.51 -10.23 15.17
N GLY A 87 1.13 -10.04 16.42
CA GLY A 87 -0.13 -10.52 16.93
C GLY A 87 -0.44 -9.96 18.30
N ASN A 88 -1.73 -9.94 18.64
CA ASN A 88 -2.23 -9.63 19.97
C ASN A 88 -3.27 -10.69 20.35
N VAL A 89 -3.54 -10.84 21.64
CA VAL A 89 -4.51 -11.81 22.17
C VAL A 89 -5.48 -11.07 23.08
N VAL A 90 -6.76 -11.26 22.84
CA VAL A 90 -7.84 -10.80 23.71
C VAL A 90 -8.50 -12.03 24.32
N GLU A 91 -8.49 -12.12 25.63
CA GLU A 91 -9.14 -13.21 26.38
C GLU A 91 -10.53 -12.77 26.84
N ILE A 92 -11.53 -13.55 26.55
CA ILE A 92 -12.91 -13.35 26.98
C ILE A 92 -13.29 -14.59 27.81
N THR A 93 -13.70 -14.36 29.06
CA THR A 93 -14.17 -15.46 29.90
C THR A 93 -15.59 -15.87 29.50
N ASP A 94 -15.94 -17.13 29.74
CA ASP A 94 -17.27 -17.68 29.50
C ASP A 94 -18.35 -16.94 30.30
N VAL A 95 -18.02 -16.56 31.54
CA VAL A 95 -18.90 -15.80 32.43
C VAL A 95 -19.28 -14.45 31.84
N VAL A 96 -18.34 -13.75 31.24
CA VAL A 96 -18.61 -12.45 30.58
C VAL A 96 -19.48 -12.66 29.34
N ASN A 97 -19.20 -13.71 28.56
CA ASN A 97 -20.01 -14.00 27.38
C ASN A 97 -21.46 -14.44 27.72
N ASP A 98 -21.68 -15.03 28.89
CA ASP A 98 -22.99 -15.49 29.33
C ASP A 98 -23.80 -14.42 30.08
N LEU A 99 -23.14 -13.52 30.79
CA LEU A 99 -23.76 -12.50 31.63
C LEU A 99 -23.81 -11.10 31.04
N ALA A 100 -22.96 -10.81 30.04
CA ALA A 100 -22.95 -9.52 29.39
C ALA A 100 -24.18 -9.34 28.48
N GLU A 101 -24.85 -8.22 28.61
CA GLU A 101 -25.98 -7.83 27.75
C GLU A 101 -25.51 -7.53 26.32
N ASP A 102 -24.25 -7.06 26.18
CA ASP A 102 -23.63 -6.71 24.91
C ASP A 102 -22.98 -7.90 24.22
N PRO A 103 -22.90 -7.93 22.87
CA PRO A 103 -22.28 -9.00 22.10
C PRO A 103 -20.74 -8.94 22.13
N VAL A 104 -20.15 -9.18 23.31
CA VAL A 104 -18.70 -8.99 23.60
C VAL A 104 -17.80 -9.72 22.61
N LEU A 105 -18.17 -10.92 22.17
CA LEU A 105 -17.39 -11.68 21.18
C LEU A 105 -17.34 -10.98 19.82
N LYS A 106 -18.45 -10.40 19.40
CA LYS A 106 -18.52 -9.67 18.12
C LYS A 106 -17.71 -8.39 18.18
N ASP A 107 -17.84 -7.64 19.27
CA ASP A 107 -17.10 -6.40 19.48
C ASP A 107 -15.58 -6.65 19.57
N ALA A 108 -15.18 -7.71 20.25
CA ALA A 108 -13.78 -8.13 20.31
C ALA A 108 -13.23 -8.51 18.92
N ALA A 109 -14.02 -9.24 18.11
CA ALA A 109 -13.61 -9.59 16.75
C ALA A 109 -13.45 -8.34 15.87
N MET A 110 -14.39 -7.39 15.96
CA MET A 110 -14.31 -6.10 15.26
C MET A 110 -13.05 -5.31 15.65
N LEU A 111 -12.84 -5.08 16.94
CA LEU A 111 -11.68 -4.33 17.44
C LEU A 111 -10.34 -5.01 17.10
N CYS A 112 -10.27 -6.34 17.17
CA CYS A 112 -9.07 -7.07 16.75
C CYS A 112 -8.82 -6.93 15.24
N GLY A 113 -9.88 -6.87 14.43
CA GLY A 113 -9.78 -6.63 12.99
C GLY A 113 -9.23 -5.25 12.68
N GLU A 114 -9.79 -4.21 13.29
CA GLU A 114 -9.31 -2.84 13.15
C GLU A 114 -7.86 -2.70 13.60
N GLN A 115 -7.51 -3.24 14.76
CA GLN A 115 -6.14 -3.24 15.26
C GLN A 115 -5.17 -3.94 14.29
N ALA A 116 -5.56 -5.06 13.70
CA ALA A 116 -4.72 -5.77 12.73
C ALA A 116 -4.47 -4.93 11.48
N GLY A 117 -5.50 -4.25 10.96
CA GLY A 117 -5.40 -3.32 9.84
C GLY A 117 -4.47 -2.15 10.15
N GLU A 118 -4.67 -1.47 11.26
CA GLU A 118 -3.85 -0.34 11.72
C GLU A 118 -2.38 -0.74 11.95
N THR A 119 -2.15 -1.93 12.50
CA THR A 119 -0.78 -2.44 12.72
C THR A 119 -0.05 -2.60 11.39
N ILE A 120 -0.68 -3.19 10.39
CA ILE A 120 -0.09 -3.39 9.05
C ILE A 120 0.20 -2.02 8.41
N GLU A 121 -0.75 -1.09 8.43
CA GLU A 121 -0.58 0.24 7.84
C GLU A 121 0.55 1.01 8.56
N THR A 122 0.61 0.97 9.89
CA THR A 122 1.67 1.62 10.67
C THR A 122 3.05 1.07 10.35
N LEU A 123 3.18 -0.25 10.22
CA LEU A 123 4.45 -0.89 9.85
C LEU A 123 4.87 -0.51 8.43
N MET A 124 3.95 -0.51 7.47
CA MET A 124 4.21 -0.09 6.10
C MET A 124 4.61 1.38 6.03
N TRP A 125 3.91 2.24 6.76
CA TRP A 125 4.26 3.65 6.87
C TRP A 125 5.66 3.86 7.43
N GLY A 126 6.04 3.11 8.48
CA GLY A 126 7.39 3.12 9.06
C GLY A 126 8.48 2.79 8.04
N VAL A 127 8.24 1.78 7.20
CA VAL A 127 9.17 1.41 6.12
C VAL A 127 9.28 2.51 5.07
N LEU A 128 8.15 3.11 4.66
CA LEU A 128 8.13 4.20 3.68
C LEU A 128 8.85 5.45 4.21
N GLN A 129 8.69 5.77 5.49
CA GLN A 129 9.40 6.89 6.12
C GLN A 129 10.92 6.71 6.17
N GLY A 130 11.40 5.47 6.21
CA GLY A 130 12.82 5.13 6.20
C GLY A 130 13.49 5.30 4.83
N GLY A 131 12.75 5.65 3.79
CA GLY A 131 13.27 5.88 2.44
C GLY A 131 14.23 7.06 2.37
N THR A 132 15.21 6.98 1.47
CA THR A 132 16.24 8.02 1.27
C THR A 132 15.78 9.17 0.36
N ASN A 133 14.77 8.94 -0.48
CA ASN A 133 14.25 9.94 -1.41
C ASN A 133 13.18 10.80 -0.74
N VAL A 134 13.61 11.72 0.11
CA VAL A 134 12.73 12.61 0.88
C VAL A 134 12.77 14.02 0.30
N PHE A 135 11.60 14.61 0.06
CA PHE A 135 11.43 15.97 -0.41
C PHE A 135 10.67 16.78 0.62
N TYR A 136 11.31 17.81 1.15
CA TYR A 136 10.67 18.76 2.06
C TYR A 136 10.12 19.94 1.25
N ASN A 137 8.95 20.45 1.61
CA ASN A 137 8.38 21.61 0.92
C ASN A 137 9.24 22.85 1.15
N ASN A 138 9.71 23.02 2.39
CA ASN A 138 10.73 23.99 2.78
C ASN A 138 11.64 23.40 3.85
N GLY A 139 12.73 24.07 4.18
CA GLY A 139 13.69 23.56 5.15
C GLY A 139 14.53 22.37 4.65
N ALA A 140 15.47 21.93 5.47
CA ALA A 140 16.39 20.82 5.19
C ALA A 140 16.04 19.54 5.95
N ALA A 141 15.10 19.59 6.91
CA ALA A 141 14.73 18.47 7.75
C ALA A 141 13.21 18.49 8.04
N ARG A 142 12.66 17.36 8.48
CA ARG A 142 11.23 17.20 8.76
C ARG A 142 10.70 18.22 9.78
N ASN A 143 11.46 18.50 10.84
CA ASN A 143 11.10 19.44 11.89
C ASN A 143 11.17 20.91 11.46
N ALA A 144 11.76 21.20 10.31
CA ALA A 144 11.87 22.54 9.74
C ALA A 144 10.77 22.85 8.72
N VAL A 145 9.91 21.88 8.40
CA VAL A 145 8.80 22.08 7.46
C VAL A 145 7.65 22.80 8.19
N ASN A 146 7.32 24.01 7.69
CA ASN A 146 6.25 24.86 8.23
C ASN A 146 5.35 25.46 7.14
N THR A 147 5.43 24.98 5.92
CA THR A 147 4.61 25.42 4.78
C THR A 147 3.83 24.26 4.21
N ALA A 148 2.60 24.53 3.75
CA ALA A 148 1.76 23.56 3.07
C ALA A 148 2.40 23.07 1.77
N ILE A 149 1.91 21.96 1.22
CA ILE A 149 2.38 21.40 -0.03
C ILE A 149 2.15 22.39 -1.19
N THR A 150 3.13 22.52 -2.09
CA THR A 150 3.04 23.38 -3.26
C THR A 150 3.06 22.58 -4.56
N LEU A 151 2.44 23.12 -5.60
CA LEU A 151 2.43 22.50 -6.93
C LEU A 151 3.85 22.33 -7.49
N ASP A 152 4.76 23.27 -7.22
CA ASP A 152 6.15 23.19 -7.67
C ASP A 152 6.89 22.02 -7.02
N ARG A 153 6.63 21.77 -5.73
CA ARG A 153 7.22 20.62 -5.04
C ARG A 153 6.65 19.29 -5.58
N GLN A 154 5.36 19.23 -5.85
CA GLN A 154 4.74 18.05 -6.46
C GLN A 154 5.34 17.77 -7.85
N ARG A 155 5.56 18.82 -8.65
CA ARG A 155 6.23 18.70 -9.96
C ARG A 155 7.67 18.23 -9.82
N ALA A 156 8.40 18.71 -8.81
CA ALA A 156 9.77 18.28 -8.52
C ALA A 156 9.81 16.77 -8.18
N ILE A 157 8.91 16.29 -7.32
CA ILE A 157 8.78 14.88 -6.98
C ILE A 157 8.50 14.05 -8.25
N THR A 158 7.54 14.47 -9.05
CA THR A 158 7.20 13.76 -10.30
C THR A 158 8.40 13.71 -11.26
N ARG A 159 9.19 14.78 -11.34
CA ARG A 159 10.42 14.84 -12.15
C ARG A 159 11.46 13.86 -11.63
N ALA A 160 11.66 13.79 -10.32
CA ALA A 160 12.60 12.85 -9.70
C ALA A 160 12.22 11.39 -9.97
N ILE A 161 10.94 11.03 -9.82
CA ILE A 161 10.46 9.67 -10.13
C ILE A 161 10.71 9.31 -11.60
N LYS A 162 10.49 10.27 -12.53
CA LYS A 162 10.79 10.07 -13.95
C LYS A 162 12.28 9.90 -14.23
N ALA A 163 13.15 10.65 -13.53
CA ALA A 163 14.60 10.54 -13.67
C ALA A 163 15.08 9.13 -13.26
N GLU A 164 14.47 8.55 -12.23
CA GLU A 164 14.72 7.17 -11.80
C GLU A 164 14.01 6.11 -12.69
N ARG A 165 13.49 6.52 -13.84
CA ARG A 165 12.75 5.65 -14.78
C ARG A 165 11.53 4.96 -14.15
N GLY A 166 10.88 5.59 -13.16
CA GLY A 166 9.65 5.11 -12.56
C GLY A 166 8.54 4.95 -13.61
N LYS A 167 7.94 3.77 -13.69
CA LYS A 167 6.84 3.49 -14.61
C LYS A 167 5.54 4.03 -14.02
N LYS A 168 4.72 4.64 -14.87
CA LYS A 168 3.39 5.09 -14.50
C LYS A 168 2.42 3.91 -14.44
N ILE A 169 1.40 4.01 -13.61
CA ILE A 169 0.29 3.06 -13.56
C ILE A 169 -0.68 3.40 -14.68
N THR A 170 -1.01 2.39 -15.51
CA THR A 170 -1.80 2.56 -16.73
C THR A 170 -3.21 1.99 -16.65
N THR A 171 -3.54 1.24 -15.58
CA THR A 171 -4.75 0.40 -15.51
C THR A 171 -5.76 0.86 -14.47
N MET A 172 -5.69 2.11 -13.99
CA MET A 172 -6.53 2.53 -12.87
C MET A 172 -8.00 2.72 -13.20
N ILE A 173 -8.33 3.36 -14.30
CA ILE A 173 -9.72 3.60 -14.69
C ILE A 173 -9.80 3.59 -16.22
N SER A 174 -10.62 2.71 -16.77
CA SER A 174 -11.02 2.74 -18.17
C SER A 174 -12.37 3.46 -18.32
N SER A 175 -12.54 4.21 -19.39
CA SER A 175 -13.85 4.77 -19.73
C SER A 175 -14.89 3.66 -19.89
N SER A 176 -16.10 3.85 -19.38
CA SER A 176 -17.22 2.95 -19.58
C SER A 176 -18.41 3.68 -20.16
N VAL A 177 -19.28 2.95 -20.87
CA VAL A 177 -20.51 3.48 -21.46
C VAL A 177 -21.43 4.14 -20.42
N LYS A 178 -21.32 3.75 -19.16
CA LYS A 178 -22.10 4.31 -18.03
C LYS A 178 -21.54 5.60 -17.47
N TYR A 179 -20.28 5.90 -17.68
CA TYR A 179 -19.58 7.03 -17.06
C TYR A 179 -19.01 8.00 -18.08
N GLY A 180 -19.29 8.05 -19.28
CA GLY A 180 -18.89 9.08 -20.26
C GLY A 180 -17.53 9.78 -20.02
N THR A 181 -16.64 9.16 -19.24
CA THR A 181 -15.36 9.72 -18.83
C THR A 181 -14.26 9.40 -19.83
N GLU A 182 -13.41 10.37 -20.11
CA GLU A 182 -12.13 10.09 -20.78
C GLU A 182 -11.31 9.12 -19.93
N ALA A 183 -10.59 8.19 -20.58
CA ALA A 183 -9.66 7.30 -19.89
C ALA A 183 -8.63 8.15 -19.14
N VAL A 184 -8.42 7.85 -17.85
CA VAL A 184 -7.42 8.55 -17.06
C VAL A 184 -6.04 8.26 -17.64
N ALA A 185 -5.30 9.31 -17.98
CA ALA A 185 -3.94 9.18 -18.50
C ALA A 185 -3.03 8.45 -17.49
N PRO A 186 -2.03 7.69 -17.96
CA PRO A 186 -1.08 7.02 -17.07
C PRO A 186 -0.47 8.00 -16.06
N ALA A 187 -0.59 7.67 -14.77
CA ALA A 187 -0.23 8.56 -13.67
C ALA A 187 0.54 7.84 -12.55
N TYR A 188 1.08 8.59 -11.62
CA TYR A 188 1.60 8.10 -10.37
C TYR A 188 0.52 8.23 -9.30
N ILE A 189 0.55 7.34 -8.30
CA ILE A 189 -0.35 7.40 -7.16
C ILE A 189 0.36 8.13 -6.02
N ALA A 190 -0.37 9.00 -5.34
CA ALA A 190 0.06 9.64 -4.13
C ALA A 190 -0.88 9.26 -2.99
N PHE A 191 -0.33 9.04 -1.80
CA PHE A 191 -1.06 8.84 -0.56
C PHE A 191 -0.81 10.02 0.35
N ALA A 192 -1.84 10.49 1.01
CA ALA A 192 -1.76 11.57 1.96
C ALA A 192 -2.60 11.25 3.19
N HIS A 193 -2.23 11.82 4.33
CA HIS A 193 -3.07 11.80 5.51
C HIS A 193 -4.32 12.67 5.30
N THR A 194 -5.41 12.31 5.93
CA THR A 194 -6.69 13.05 5.82
C THR A 194 -6.57 14.51 6.23
N ASP A 195 -5.70 14.84 7.18
CA ASP A 195 -5.47 16.22 7.62
C ASP A 195 -4.93 17.14 6.52
N LEU A 196 -4.31 16.56 5.47
CA LEU A 196 -3.79 17.30 4.32
C LEU A 196 -4.81 17.49 3.20
N GLU A 197 -6.06 17.02 3.38
CA GLU A 197 -7.08 17.07 2.33
C GLU A 197 -7.34 18.51 1.86
N ALA A 198 -7.48 19.46 2.79
CA ALA A 198 -7.73 20.86 2.45
C ALA A 198 -6.59 21.45 1.61
N ASP A 199 -5.35 21.25 2.04
CA ASP A 199 -4.15 21.76 1.34
C ASP A 199 -4.01 21.15 -0.05
N ILE A 200 -4.36 19.89 -0.23
CA ILE A 200 -4.29 19.20 -1.52
C ILE A 200 -5.41 19.68 -2.45
N ARG A 201 -6.61 19.92 -1.93
CA ARG A 201 -7.74 20.44 -2.72
C ARG A 201 -7.48 21.86 -3.23
N ASP A 202 -6.71 22.64 -2.49
CA ASP A 202 -6.34 24.02 -2.86
C ASP A 202 -5.21 24.08 -3.91
N LEU A 203 -4.59 22.93 -4.26
CA LEU A 203 -3.57 22.90 -5.30
C LEU A 203 -4.17 23.26 -6.67
N ALA A 204 -3.52 24.15 -7.39
CA ALA A 204 -3.94 24.54 -8.72
C ALA A 204 -3.94 23.33 -9.67
N GLY A 205 -5.09 23.06 -10.29
CA GLY A 205 -5.27 21.92 -11.20
C GLY A 205 -5.73 20.64 -10.51
N PHE A 206 -5.99 20.65 -9.20
CA PHE A 206 -6.64 19.54 -8.54
C PHE A 206 -8.09 19.39 -9.04
N THR A 207 -8.45 18.19 -9.44
CA THR A 207 -9.83 17.87 -9.87
C THR A 207 -10.40 16.81 -8.94
N PRO A 208 -11.38 17.12 -8.11
CA PRO A 208 -11.99 16.14 -7.22
C PRO A 208 -12.75 15.07 -8.00
N THR A 209 -12.89 13.90 -7.42
CA THR A 209 -13.48 12.72 -8.06
C THR A 209 -14.89 12.97 -8.56
N GLU A 210 -15.66 13.80 -7.85
CA GLU A 210 -17.04 14.17 -8.20
C GLU A 210 -17.11 14.90 -9.56
N LYS A 211 -16.05 15.60 -9.95
CA LYS A 211 -15.99 16.34 -11.21
C LYS A 211 -15.49 15.50 -12.42
N TYR A 212 -14.97 14.30 -12.17
CA TYR A 212 -14.56 13.41 -13.26
C TYR A 212 -15.75 12.81 -14.02
N GLY A 213 -16.93 12.81 -13.45
CA GLY A 213 -18.13 12.24 -14.03
C GLY A 213 -19.10 13.26 -14.64
N SER A 214 -18.74 14.55 -14.70
CA SER A 214 -19.64 15.53 -15.32
C SER A 214 -19.68 15.34 -16.82
N MET A 215 -20.77 14.74 -17.31
CA MET A 215 -21.10 14.80 -18.71
C MET A 215 -21.18 16.28 -19.11
N LYS A 216 -20.38 16.68 -20.07
CA LYS A 216 -20.72 17.89 -20.83
C LYS A 216 -22.04 17.62 -21.54
N ALA A 217 -23.10 18.31 -21.09
CA ALA A 217 -24.34 18.39 -21.86
C ALA A 217 -24.07 19.07 -23.19
#